data_89b077206ad44449c8d5bee7aed1d611
#
_entry.id   89b077206ad44449c8d5bee7aed1d611
#
_cell.length_a   1.000
_cell.length_b   1.000
_cell.length_c   1.000
_cell.angle_alpha   90.00
_cell.angle_beta   90.00
_cell.angle_gamma   90.00
#
_symmetry.space_group_name_H-M   'P 1'
#
loop_
_entity.id
_entity.type
_entity.pdbx_description
1 polymer ?
#
loop_
_entity_poly.entity_id
_entity_poly.type
_entity_poly.pdbx_seq_one_letter_code
_entity_poly.pdbx_strand_id
1 'polypeptide(L)'
;MSAMGMTAVLGGCGSTGSSDVTLRLVAADYGDSAANSSKKYWNALADAYQSGHPGVKVEVSVYSWNDVDRKVKEMVDAGHAPDLAQIGAYADYAAAGKLYPASELLSIRTQADLLSQLSDAGQWKHTQYGIPFAASTRVLFYNKTLFAKAGITPPTTWDELAGDAEALKSKGVKYPYALPLGPEEAQAETMQWLLSGGNGSSGGSGYTDDIGTYTIDSAQNVDTFGWLKDDLVGKGLTGPVAPGKLNRADAFAAFADGQVGMLNGHPTLIQQAAKKGVKFGMVPMPGRTGTARASMGVTDWMMGFRQNGHADQAGDFLDFVYSEKNVLDFSREYGLLPVTGSASNTMSESDKAADKALRPFLDQLPTSELYPVGKTSWASVSAEVKKNIGQAVAPGGSPSAVLTRLQATATAADSDAAN
;
A
#
# COMPACT_ATOMS: atom_id res chain seq x y z
N MET A 1 -53.45 -61.94 34.20
CA MET A 1 -53.65 -60.99 33.10
C MET A 1 -53.06 -59.68 33.53
N SER A 2 -51.82 -59.42 33.14
CA SER A 2 -51.07 -58.19 33.45
C SER A 2 -51.02 -57.30 32.21
N ALA A 3 -51.54 -56.14 32.27
CA ALA A 3 -51.42 -55.12 31.25
C ALA A 3 -50.15 -54.33 31.45
N MET A 4 -49.28 -54.35 30.47
CA MET A 4 -48.02 -53.66 30.44
C MET A 4 -48.25 -52.28 29.81
N GLY A 5 -48.15 -51.21 30.57
CA GLY A 5 -48.23 -49.82 30.09
C GLY A 5 -46.92 -49.38 29.45
N MET A 6 -47.01 -48.95 28.17
CA MET A 6 -45.90 -48.44 27.43
C MET A 6 -45.86 -46.90 27.59
N THR A 7 -44.92 -46.39 28.37
CA THR A 7 -44.63 -44.97 28.50
C THR A 7 -43.71 -44.53 27.33
N ALA A 8 -44.27 -43.76 26.40
CA ALA A 8 -43.47 -43.08 25.39
C ALA A 8 -42.71 -41.88 25.99
N VAL A 9 -41.40 -41.97 26.04
CA VAL A 9 -40.54 -40.86 26.38
C VAL A 9 -40.39 -40.01 25.10
N LEU A 10 -41.03 -38.85 25.06
CA LEU A 10 -40.73 -37.80 24.13
C LEU A 10 -39.34 -37.26 24.39
N GLY A 11 -38.37 -37.72 23.59
CA GLY A 11 -37.02 -37.19 23.56
C GLY A 11 -37.06 -35.73 23.17
N GLY A 12 -36.50 -34.87 24.05
CA GLY A 12 -36.39 -33.44 23.82
C GLY A 12 -35.61 -33.12 22.59
N CYS A 13 -36.04 -32.06 21.90
CA CYS A 13 -35.32 -31.41 20.85
C CYS A 13 -33.92 -31.09 21.32
N GLY A 14 -32.94 -31.75 20.71
CA GLY A 14 -31.56 -31.35 20.88
C GLY A 14 -31.40 -29.93 20.38
N SER A 15 -30.98 -29.03 21.24
CA SER A 15 -30.37 -27.79 20.88
C SER A 15 -29.26 -28.13 19.91
N THR A 16 -29.38 -27.69 18.65
CA THR A 16 -28.24 -27.60 17.75
C THR A 16 -27.25 -26.66 18.41
N GLY A 17 -26.29 -27.20 19.15
CA GLY A 17 -25.17 -26.43 19.67
C GLY A 17 -24.48 -25.82 18.45
N SER A 18 -24.54 -24.52 18.31
CA SER A 18 -23.62 -23.81 17.46
C SER A 18 -22.22 -24.17 17.96
N SER A 19 -21.48 -24.93 17.18
CA SER A 19 -20.07 -25.17 17.47
C SER A 19 -19.39 -23.82 17.49
N ASP A 20 -18.78 -23.44 18.62
CA ASP A 20 -18.00 -22.20 18.70
C ASP A 20 -16.93 -22.21 17.63
N VAL A 21 -16.95 -21.18 16.74
CA VAL A 21 -15.98 -21.00 15.67
C VAL A 21 -14.90 -20.05 16.14
N THR A 22 -13.64 -20.43 15.95
CA THR A 22 -12.51 -19.53 16.17
C THR A 22 -11.92 -19.10 14.83
N LEU A 23 -12.09 -17.84 14.50
CA LEU A 23 -11.44 -17.20 13.35
C LEU A 23 -10.03 -16.75 13.73
N ARG A 24 -9.04 -17.15 12.96
CA ARG A 24 -7.65 -16.72 13.10
C ARG A 24 -7.35 -15.64 12.09
N LEU A 25 -7.09 -14.42 12.57
CA LEU A 25 -6.67 -13.28 11.76
C LEU A 25 -5.16 -13.04 11.94
N VAL A 26 -4.44 -12.99 10.83
CA VAL A 26 -3.05 -12.52 10.78
C VAL A 26 -3.02 -11.16 10.08
N ALA A 27 -2.44 -10.14 10.73
CA ALA A 27 -2.38 -8.79 10.19
C ALA A 27 -0.98 -8.16 10.33
N ALA A 28 -0.71 -7.20 9.47
CA ALA A 28 0.49 -6.38 9.53
C ALA A 28 0.40 -5.32 10.63
N ASP A 29 1.53 -4.92 11.18
CA ASP A 29 1.62 -3.82 12.14
C ASP A 29 1.86 -2.48 11.44
N TYR A 30 0.94 -1.55 11.64
CA TYR A 30 1.03 -0.18 11.12
C TYR A 30 1.61 0.80 12.13
N GLY A 31 1.78 0.37 13.38
CA GLY A 31 2.40 1.18 14.41
C GLY A 31 3.92 1.29 14.26
N ASP A 32 4.48 2.37 14.79
CA ASP A 32 5.92 2.60 14.86
C ASP A 32 6.52 2.22 16.24
N SER A 33 5.67 1.77 17.15
CA SER A 33 6.03 1.41 18.52
C SER A 33 4.99 0.48 19.15
N ALA A 34 5.33 -0.16 20.25
CA ALA A 34 4.40 -1.00 21.00
C ALA A 34 3.16 -0.23 21.52
N ALA A 35 3.27 1.10 21.67
CA ALA A 35 2.18 1.93 22.18
C ALA A 35 1.07 2.16 21.14
N ASN A 36 1.42 2.20 19.85
CA ASN A 36 0.48 2.38 18.74
C ASN A 36 0.45 1.19 17.77
N SER A 37 0.88 0.01 18.22
CA SER A 37 0.77 -1.23 17.43
C SER A 37 -0.68 -1.51 17.05
N SER A 38 -0.92 -1.91 15.81
CA SER A 38 -2.24 -2.27 15.29
C SER A 38 -2.84 -3.49 15.98
N LYS A 39 -2.07 -4.24 16.76
CA LYS A 39 -2.59 -5.32 17.61
C LYS A 39 -3.65 -4.84 18.59
N LYS A 40 -3.47 -3.63 19.16
CA LYS A 40 -4.45 -3.03 20.07
C LYS A 40 -5.76 -2.72 19.37
N TYR A 41 -5.68 -2.13 18.16
CA TYR A 41 -6.84 -1.84 17.32
C TYR A 41 -7.59 -3.14 16.97
N TRP A 42 -6.88 -4.13 16.45
CA TRP A 42 -7.47 -5.40 16.04
C TRP A 42 -8.12 -6.16 17.21
N ASN A 43 -7.49 -6.18 18.39
CA ASN A 43 -8.08 -6.81 19.57
C ASN A 43 -9.37 -6.09 19.99
N ALA A 44 -9.36 -4.75 20.03
CA ALA A 44 -10.55 -3.97 20.38
C ALA A 44 -11.69 -4.19 19.35
N LEU A 45 -11.36 -4.31 18.07
CA LEU A 45 -12.32 -4.60 17.00
C LEU A 45 -12.89 -6.03 17.14
N ALA A 46 -12.04 -7.01 17.41
CA ALA A 46 -12.44 -8.39 17.67
C ALA A 46 -13.37 -8.50 18.89
N ASP A 47 -13.03 -7.85 20.00
CA ASP A 47 -13.85 -7.82 21.22
C ASP A 47 -15.22 -7.18 20.98
N ALA A 48 -15.26 -6.07 20.22
CA ALA A 48 -16.50 -5.40 19.83
C ALA A 48 -17.38 -6.30 18.97
N TYR A 49 -16.81 -7.01 18.01
CA TYR A 49 -17.54 -7.97 17.17
C TYR A 49 -18.10 -9.14 17.99
N GLN A 50 -17.25 -9.78 18.80
CA GLN A 50 -17.60 -10.93 19.64
C GLN A 50 -18.75 -10.63 20.60
N SER A 51 -18.84 -9.39 21.11
CA SER A 51 -19.92 -8.98 22.01
C SER A 51 -21.32 -9.09 21.40
N GLY A 52 -21.42 -8.95 20.08
CA GLY A 52 -22.66 -9.07 19.30
C GLY A 52 -22.85 -10.45 18.63
N HIS A 53 -21.83 -11.30 18.63
CA HIS A 53 -21.81 -12.57 17.90
C HIS A 53 -21.38 -13.74 18.79
N PRO A 54 -22.25 -14.15 19.77
CA PRO A 54 -21.95 -15.26 20.64
C PRO A 54 -21.73 -16.54 19.82
N GLY A 55 -20.66 -17.27 20.12
CA GLY A 55 -20.26 -18.48 19.38
C GLY A 55 -19.19 -18.23 18.31
N VAL A 56 -18.78 -16.99 18.09
CA VAL A 56 -17.62 -16.66 17.24
C VAL A 56 -16.52 -16.00 18.07
N LYS A 57 -15.33 -16.58 18.05
CA LYS A 57 -14.12 -16.01 18.64
C LYS A 57 -13.18 -15.54 17.52
N VAL A 58 -12.52 -14.39 17.67
CA VAL A 58 -11.51 -13.88 16.75
C VAL A 58 -10.16 -13.81 17.46
N GLU A 59 -9.22 -14.61 17.01
CA GLU A 59 -7.84 -14.61 17.53
C GLU A 59 -6.93 -13.84 16.57
N VAL A 60 -6.27 -12.79 17.08
CA VAL A 60 -5.46 -11.87 16.29
C VAL A 60 -3.97 -12.07 16.54
N SER A 61 -3.22 -12.26 15.45
CA SER A 61 -1.77 -12.23 15.42
C SER A 61 -1.30 -11.08 14.54
N VAL A 62 -0.44 -10.21 15.07
CA VAL A 62 0.09 -9.06 14.35
C VAL A 62 1.60 -9.19 14.23
N TYR A 63 2.13 -9.01 13.02
CA TYR A 63 3.54 -9.07 12.70
C TYR A 63 4.00 -7.80 11.99
N SER A 64 5.30 -7.51 12.07
CA SER A 64 5.88 -6.41 11.31
C SER A 64 5.72 -6.61 9.79
N TRP A 65 5.72 -5.54 9.03
CA TRP A 65 5.72 -5.59 7.55
C TRP A 65 6.91 -6.36 6.96
N ASN A 66 8.01 -6.47 7.71
CA ASN A 66 9.16 -7.28 7.27
C ASN A 66 8.90 -8.79 7.40
N ASP A 67 7.91 -9.21 8.19
CA ASP A 67 7.70 -10.60 8.58
C ASP A 67 6.36 -11.17 8.15
N VAL A 68 5.30 -10.34 8.06
CA VAL A 68 3.92 -10.81 7.95
C VAL A 68 3.68 -11.71 6.74
N ASP A 69 4.15 -11.31 5.55
CA ASP A 69 3.98 -12.10 4.32
C ASP A 69 4.67 -13.47 4.45
N ARG A 70 5.89 -13.49 4.98
CA ARG A 70 6.64 -14.72 5.24
C ARG A 70 5.92 -15.60 6.27
N LYS A 71 5.37 -15.02 7.33
CA LYS A 71 4.64 -15.75 8.37
C LYS A 71 3.36 -16.39 7.83
N VAL A 72 2.58 -15.66 7.04
CA VAL A 72 1.40 -16.22 6.39
C VAL A 72 1.79 -17.35 5.42
N LYS A 73 2.86 -17.14 4.63
CA LYS A 73 3.36 -18.19 3.73
C LYS A 73 3.78 -19.44 4.49
N GLU A 74 4.53 -19.33 5.59
CA GLU A 74 4.93 -20.46 6.43
C GLU A 74 3.72 -21.22 6.98
N MET A 75 2.66 -20.52 7.43
CA MET A 75 1.42 -21.13 7.92
C MET A 75 0.69 -21.90 6.80
N VAL A 76 0.58 -21.28 5.62
CA VAL A 76 -0.10 -21.88 4.46
C VAL A 76 0.65 -23.11 3.94
N ASP A 77 1.97 -23.06 3.86
CA ASP A 77 2.81 -24.18 3.42
C ASP A 77 2.78 -25.35 4.42
N ALA A 78 2.63 -25.05 5.71
CA ALA A 78 2.49 -26.06 6.75
C ALA A 78 1.06 -26.64 6.85
N GLY A 79 0.11 -26.20 6.04
CA GLY A 79 -1.28 -26.66 6.11
C GLY A 79 -2.05 -26.08 7.32
N HIS A 80 -1.64 -24.94 7.84
CA HIS A 80 -2.24 -24.22 8.96
C HIS A 80 -2.60 -22.78 8.60
N ALA A 81 -3.16 -22.56 7.39
CA ALA A 81 -3.57 -21.23 6.94
C ALA A 81 -4.46 -20.54 7.99
N PRO A 82 -4.32 -19.22 8.20
CA PRO A 82 -5.29 -18.47 8.97
C PRO A 82 -6.64 -18.45 8.26
N ASP A 83 -7.71 -18.02 8.91
CA ASP A 83 -8.99 -17.78 8.25
C ASP A 83 -8.92 -16.49 7.42
N LEU A 84 -8.30 -15.47 7.99
CA LEU A 84 -8.12 -14.16 7.38
C LEU A 84 -6.65 -13.72 7.47
N ALA A 85 -6.15 -13.09 6.42
CA ALA A 85 -4.86 -12.41 6.45
C ALA A 85 -4.97 -11.01 5.85
N GLN A 86 -4.30 -10.04 6.49
CA GLN A 86 -4.10 -8.69 5.98
C GLN A 86 -2.61 -8.49 5.71
N ILE A 87 -2.20 -8.57 4.45
CA ILE A 87 -0.82 -8.62 3.98
C ILE A 87 -0.62 -7.89 2.64
N GLY A 88 0.63 -7.87 2.15
CA GLY A 88 1.00 -7.13 0.93
C GLY A 88 0.70 -7.83 -0.39
N ALA A 89 0.44 -9.15 -0.42
CA ALA A 89 0.28 -9.91 -1.67
C ALA A 89 -0.78 -11.01 -1.54
N TYR A 90 -1.57 -11.21 -2.61
CA TYR A 90 -2.65 -12.21 -2.64
C TYR A 90 -2.59 -13.14 -3.88
N ALA A 91 -1.96 -12.70 -4.97
CA ALA A 91 -2.10 -13.33 -6.27
C ALA A 91 -1.66 -14.81 -6.30
N ASP A 92 -0.55 -15.16 -5.63
CA ASP A 92 -0.06 -16.54 -5.55
C ASP A 92 -1.04 -17.47 -4.84
N TYR A 93 -1.68 -16.98 -3.77
CA TYR A 93 -2.70 -17.75 -3.04
C TYR A 93 -3.98 -17.92 -3.87
N ALA A 94 -4.37 -16.87 -4.63
CA ALA A 94 -5.49 -16.93 -5.55
C ALA A 94 -5.24 -17.93 -6.68
N ALA A 95 -4.06 -17.84 -7.32
CA ALA A 95 -3.65 -18.77 -8.38
C ALA A 95 -3.60 -20.23 -7.92
N ALA A 96 -3.18 -20.45 -6.66
CA ALA A 96 -3.16 -21.78 -6.03
C ALA A 96 -4.56 -22.25 -5.54
N GLY A 97 -5.64 -21.48 -5.78
CA GLY A 97 -7.01 -21.84 -5.37
C GLY A 97 -7.23 -21.87 -3.86
N LYS A 98 -6.38 -21.17 -3.08
CA LYS A 98 -6.41 -21.20 -1.61
C LYS A 98 -7.35 -20.17 -0.99
N LEU A 99 -7.83 -19.20 -1.79
CA LEU A 99 -8.65 -18.09 -1.29
C LEU A 99 -10.11 -18.24 -1.67
N TYR A 100 -10.98 -17.65 -0.87
CA TYR A 100 -12.35 -17.34 -1.24
C TYR A 100 -12.38 -16.09 -2.14
N PRO A 101 -13.18 -16.08 -3.23
CA PRO A 101 -13.55 -14.82 -3.88
C PRO A 101 -14.17 -13.84 -2.87
N ALA A 102 -13.94 -12.54 -3.05
CA ALA A 102 -14.58 -11.52 -2.23
C ALA A 102 -16.12 -11.63 -2.25
N SER A 103 -16.71 -12.07 -3.37
CA SER A 103 -18.16 -12.28 -3.51
C SER A 103 -18.72 -13.44 -2.68
N GLU A 104 -17.87 -14.37 -2.22
CA GLU A 104 -18.27 -15.43 -1.29
C GLU A 104 -18.18 -15.00 0.17
N LEU A 105 -17.46 -13.90 0.46
CA LEU A 105 -17.23 -13.39 1.82
C LEU A 105 -18.07 -12.15 2.12
N LEU A 106 -18.01 -11.15 1.26
CA LEU A 106 -18.59 -9.83 1.53
C LEU A 106 -20.05 -9.76 1.09
N SER A 107 -20.88 -9.09 1.89
CA SER A 107 -22.21 -8.70 1.46
C SER A 107 -22.15 -7.80 0.20
N ILE A 108 -23.22 -7.80 -0.59
CA ILE A 108 -23.34 -6.92 -1.77
C ILE A 108 -23.14 -5.45 -1.39
N ARG A 109 -23.62 -5.05 -0.21
CA ARG A 109 -23.46 -3.68 0.27
C ARG A 109 -21.98 -3.32 0.47
N THR A 110 -21.23 -4.17 1.13
CA THR A 110 -19.80 -3.95 1.39
C THR A 110 -19.01 -3.95 0.08
N GLN A 111 -19.30 -4.91 -0.83
CA GLN A 111 -18.66 -4.94 -2.15
C GLN A 111 -18.91 -3.66 -2.95
N ALA A 112 -20.15 -3.13 -2.92
CA ALA A 112 -20.52 -1.92 -3.66
C ALA A 112 -19.94 -0.63 -3.05
N ASP A 113 -19.54 -0.64 -1.78
CA ASP A 113 -18.93 0.51 -1.10
C ASP A 113 -17.40 0.55 -1.27
N LEU A 114 -16.76 -0.54 -1.70
CA LEU A 114 -15.33 -0.53 -2.00
C LEU A 114 -15.01 0.39 -3.18
N LEU A 115 -13.91 1.14 -3.10
CA LEU A 115 -13.45 1.98 -4.20
C LEU A 115 -13.02 1.10 -5.39
N SER A 116 -13.66 1.30 -6.56
CA SER A 116 -13.53 0.43 -7.72
C SER A 116 -12.09 0.26 -8.20
N GLN A 117 -11.32 1.36 -8.28
CA GLN A 117 -9.93 1.32 -8.71
C GLN A 117 -9.03 0.45 -7.80
N LEU A 118 -9.36 0.36 -6.51
CA LEU A 118 -8.65 -0.50 -5.57
C LEU A 118 -9.14 -1.95 -5.69
N SER A 119 -10.45 -2.16 -5.82
CA SER A 119 -11.04 -3.48 -5.99
C SER A 119 -10.58 -4.17 -7.28
N ASP A 120 -10.47 -3.41 -8.38
CA ASP A 120 -10.01 -3.93 -9.66
C ASP A 120 -8.56 -4.44 -9.57
N ALA A 121 -7.68 -3.75 -8.81
CA ALA A 121 -6.34 -4.22 -8.56
C ALA A 121 -6.27 -5.48 -7.66
N GLY A 122 -7.36 -5.79 -6.92
CA GLY A 122 -7.50 -7.01 -6.12
C GLY A 122 -7.92 -8.25 -6.92
N GLN A 123 -8.01 -8.15 -8.26
CA GLN A 123 -8.47 -9.24 -9.11
C GLN A 123 -7.31 -10.11 -9.61
N TRP A 124 -7.58 -11.41 -9.66
CA TRP A 124 -6.82 -12.39 -10.41
C TRP A 124 -7.77 -13.10 -11.38
N LYS A 125 -7.48 -13.06 -12.69
CA LYS A 125 -8.35 -13.59 -13.75
C LYS A 125 -9.82 -13.12 -13.63
N HIS A 126 -10.01 -11.81 -13.47
CA HIS A 126 -11.33 -11.14 -13.35
C HIS A 126 -12.16 -11.53 -12.11
N THR A 127 -11.56 -12.18 -11.13
CA THR A 127 -12.21 -12.50 -9.86
C THR A 127 -11.46 -11.80 -8.73
N GLN A 128 -12.16 -11.04 -7.90
CA GLN A 128 -11.55 -10.35 -6.77
C GLN A 128 -11.27 -11.34 -5.63
N TYR A 129 -10.00 -11.43 -5.23
CA TYR A 129 -9.51 -12.20 -4.09
C TYR A 129 -8.84 -11.34 -3.04
N GLY A 130 -8.12 -10.31 -3.48
CA GLY A 130 -7.59 -9.27 -2.61
C GLY A 130 -8.67 -8.22 -2.34
N ILE A 131 -9.07 -8.06 -1.09
CA ILE A 131 -10.00 -7.03 -0.66
C ILE A 131 -9.16 -5.86 -0.15
N PRO A 132 -9.27 -4.63 -0.74
CA PRO A 132 -8.46 -3.51 -0.28
C PRO A 132 -8.79 -3.19 1.18
N PHE A 133 -7.75 -3.00 2.01
CA PHE A 133 -7.93 -2.77 3.45
C PHE A 133 -7.53 -1.36 3.89
N ALA A 134 -6.38 -0.88 3.45
CA ALA A 134 -5.91 0.48 3.71
C ALA A 134 -5.19 1.00 2.48
N ALA A 135 -5.33 2.29 2.19
CA ALA A 135 -4.73 2.88 1.01
C ALA A 135 -3.79 4.03 1.35
N SER A 136 -2.87 4.30 0.44
CA SER A 136 -2.05 5.53 0.42
C SER A 136 -1.78 5.94 -1.01
N THR A 137 -1.51 7.24 -1.21
CA THR A 137 -1.01 7.80 -2.46
C THR A 137 0.26 8.59 -2.19
N ARG A 138 0.85 9.18 -3.20
CA ARG A 138 2.07 9.97 -3.09
C ARG A 138 1.82 11.42 -3.46
N VAL A 139 2.49 12.32 -2.72
CA VAL A 139 2.59 13.75 -3.03
C VAL A 139 4.01 14.24 -2.77
N LEU A 140 4.40 15.37 -3.35
CA LEU A 140 5.65 16.04 -3.03
C LEU A 140 5.51 16.78 -1.70
N PHE A 141 6.31 16.41 -0.72
CA PHE A 141 6.54 17.20 0.49
C PHE A 141 7.65 18.21 0.26
N TYR A 142 7.48 19.42 0.77
CA TYR A 142 8.52 20.43 0.77
C TYR A 142 8.63 21.15 2.12
N ASN A 143 9.84 21.53 2.49
CA ASN A 143 10.12 22.23 3.74
C ASN A 143 9.88 23.74 3.54
N LYS A 144 8.76 24.26 4.07
CA LYS A 144 8.37 25.69 3.93
C LYS A 144 9.42 26.67 4.43
N THR A 145 10.16 26.32 5.48
CA THR A 145 11.20 27.21 6.04
C THR A 145 12.37 27.32 5.07
N LEU A 146 12.80 26.21 4.47
CA LEU A 146 13.89 26.19 3.50
C LEU A 146 13.48 26.86 2.19
N PHE A 147 12.25 26.64 1.72
CA PHE A 147 11.69 27.30 0.53
C PHE A 147 11.60 28.81 0.70
N ALA A 148 11.07 29.30 1.84
CA ALA A 148 11.03 30.72 2.14
C ALA A 148 12.43 31.35 2.18
N LYS A 149 13.43 30.65 2.77
CA LYS A 149 14.83 31.11 2.77
C LYS A 149 15.42 31.17 1.37
N ALA A 150 15.02 30.27 0.48
CA ALA A 150 15.48 30.25 -0.91
C ALA A 150 14.72 31.23 -1.81
N GLY A 151 13.54 31.70 -1.38
CA GLY A 151 12.66 32.59 -2.18
C GLY A 151 11.98 31.86 -3.34
N ILE A 152 11.68 30.56 -3.17
CA ILE A 152 11.08 29.71 -4.20
C ILE A 152 9.68 29.23 -3.80
N THR A 153 8.91 28.80 -4.79
CA THR A 153 7.57 28.19 -4.65
C THR A 153 7.62 26.71 -5.00
N PRO A 154 6.68 25.87 -4.51
CA PRO A 154 6.71 24.45 -4.82
C PRO A 154 6.58 24.19 -6.34
N PRO A 155 7.37 23.24 -6.87
CA PRO A 155 7.43 22.96 -8.29
C PRO A 155 6.19 22.21 -8.79
N THR A 156 5.86 22.42 -10.08
CA THR A 156 4.82 21.69 -10.81
C THR A 156 5.41 20.85 -11.95
N THR A 157 6.64 21.15 -12.36
CA THR A 157 7.38 20.44 -13.40
C THR A 157 8.71 19.90 -12.89
N TRP A 158 9.30 18.97 -13.63
CA TRP A 158 10.64 18.46 -13.33
C TRP A 158 11.72 19.54 -13.46
N ASP A 159 11.60 20.43 -14.44
CA ASP A 159 12.56 21.54 -14.62
C ASP A 159 12.50 22.51 -13.42
N GLU A 160 11.29 22.82 -12.96
CA GLU A 160 11.12 23.61 -11.74
C GLU A 160 11.68 22.89 -10.51
N LEU A 161 11.45 21.56 -10.37
CA LEU A 161 11.99 20.77 -9.26
C LEU A 161 13.51 20.79 -9.23
N ALA A 162 14.17 20.60 -10.39
CA ALA A 162 15.62 20.68 -10.48
C ALA A 162 16.14 22.09 -10.16
N GLY A 163 15.48 23.12 -10.69
CA GLY A 163 15.81 24.53 -10.41
C GLY A 163 15.66 24.88 -8.92
N ASP A 164 14.58 24.41 -8.28
CA ASP A 164 14.35 24.59 -6.84
C ASP A 164 15.42 23.87 -6.01
N ALA A 165 15.79 22.66 -6.41
CA ALA A 165 16.85 21.90 -5.76
C ALA A 165 18.21 22.63 -5.88
N GLU A 166 18.53 23.22 -7.03
CA GLU A 166 19.71 24.07 -7.22
C GLU A 166 19.67 25.34 -6.35
N ALA A 167 18.50 26.01 -6.31
CA ALA A 167 18.30 27.18 -5.46
C ALA A 167 18.46 26.85 -3.96
N LEU A 168 17.89 25.73 -3.50
CA LEU A 168 18.07 25.25 -2.13
C LEU A 168 19.55 24.98 -1.81
N LYS A 169 20.26 24.32 -2.74
CA LYS A 169 21.70 24.06 -2.60
C LYS A 169 22.51 25.34 -2.48
N SER A 170 22.18 26.35 -3.31
CA SER A 170 22.86 27.67 -3.29
C SER A 170 22.67 28.40 -1.95
N LYS A 171 21.59 28.13 -1.23
CA LYS A 171 21.29 28.67 0.12
C LYS A 171 21.83 27.81 1.26
N GLY A 172 22.65 26.79 0.92
CA GLY A 172 23.32 25.94 1.90
C GLY A 172 22.42 24.82 2.45
N VAL A 173 21.34 24.47 1.78
CA VAL A 173 20.55 23.29 2.15
C VAL A 173 21.36 22.05 1.78
N LYS A 174 21.62 21.20 2.77
CA LYS A 174 22.54 20.07 2.64
C LYS A 174 21.99 19.01 1.68
N TYR A 175 20.71 18.74 1.74
CA TYR A 175 20.01 17.74 0.95
C TYR A 175 18.78 18.37 0.27
N PRO A 176 18.94 18.96 -0.93
CA PRO A 176 17.82 19.59 -1.64
C PRO A 176 16.68 18.64 -1.93
N TYR A 177 16.98 17.42 -2.34
CA TYR A 177 16.03 16.34 -2.60
C TYR A 177 16.47 15.02 -1.96
N ALA A 178 15.54 14.27 -1.36
CA ALA A 178 15.80 12.89 -0.94
C ALA A 178 15.16 11.92 -1.95
N LEU A 179 16.00 11.07 -2.56
CA LEU A 179 15.60 10.08 -3.58
C LEU A 179 15.83 8.65 -3.03
N PRO A 180 14.84 8.05 -2.34
CA PRO A 180 15.01 6.76 -1.67
C PRO A 180 14.82 5.58 -2.64
N LEU A 181 15.88 5.17 -3.31
CA LEU A 181 15.96 3.98 -4.15
C LEU A 181 16.68 2.81 -3.45
N GLY A 182 16.77 2.83 -2.12
CA GLY A 182 17.26 1.74 -1.29
C GLY A 182 16.25 0.58 -1.20
N PRO A 183 16.69 -0.62 -0.76
CA PRO A 183 15.91 -1.86 -0.91
C PRO A 183 14.64 -1.95 -0.08
N GLU A 184 14.38 -1.01 0.82
CA GLU A 184 13.15 -1.01 1.64
C GLU A 184 11.89 -0.86 0.76
N GLU A 185 11.83 0.21 -0.06
CA GLU A 185 10.63 0.55 -0.84
C GLU A 185 10.98 1.15 -2.23
N ALA A 186 12.12 0.76 -2.81
CA ALA A 186 12.56 1.31 -4.09
C ALA A 186 11.56 1.10 -5.24
N GLN A 187 10.75 0.02 -5.21
CA GLN A 187 9.71 -0.21 -6.21
C GLN A 187 8.62 0.88 -6.17
N ALA A 188 8.31 1.42 -4.99
CA ALA A 188 7.33 2.49 -4.84
C ALA A 188 7.86 3.82 -5.39
N GLU A 189 9.07 4.18 -5.00
CA GLU A 189 9.70 5.39 -5.52
C GLU A 189 9.87 5.32 -7.04
N THR A 190 10.30 4.17 -7.55
CA THR A 190 10.39 3.90 -9.00
C THR A 190 9.03 4.11 -9.68
N MET A 191 7.98 3.46 -9.21
CA MET A 191 6.64 3.59 -9.81
C MET A 191 6.19 5.04 -9.88
N GLN A 192 6.35 5.81 -8.79
CA GLN A 192 5.97 7.22 -8.78
C GLN A 192 6.73 8.03 -9.86
N TRP A 193 8.04 7.80 -10.03
CA TRP A 193 8.81 8.49 -11.05
C TRP A 193 8.43 8.07 -12.46
N LEU A 194 8.14 6.78 -12.70
CA LEU A 194 7.65 6.30 -13.99
C LEU A 194 6.32 6.98 -14.35
N LEU A 195 5.38 7.05 -13.42
CA LEU A 195 4.09 7.71 -13.61
C LEU A 195 4.23 9.23 -13.86
N SER A 196 5.22 9.85 -13.22
CA SER A 196 5.51 11.29 -13.41
C SER A 196 6.21 11.59 -14.72
N GLY A 197 6.85 10.61 -15.35
CA GLY A 197 7.61 10.74 -16.59
C GLY A 197 6.78 10.86 -17.85
N GLY A 198 5.46 10.65 -17.77
CA GLY A 198 4.55 10.76 -18.91
C GLY A 198 4.53 12.15 -19.54
N ASN A 199 4.55 12.19 -20.86
CA ASN A 199 4.54 13.44 -21.67
C ASN A 199 3.14 13.86 -22.15
N GLY A 200 2.11 13.55 -21.38
CA GLY A 200 0.78 14.17 -21.49
C GLY A 200 -0.23 13.49 -22.42
N SER A 201 0.17 12.77 -23.46
CA SER A 201 -0.79 12.20 -24.41
C SER A 201 -1.10 10.72 -24.20
N SER A 202 -0.29 9.97 -23.46
CA SER A 202 -0.44 8.52 -23.28
C SER A 202 -0.36 8.06 -21.81
N GLY A 203 -0.50 8.96 -20.86
CA GLY A 203 -0.25 8.62 -19.46
C GLY A 203 1.23 8.47 -19.16
N GLY A 204 1.58 8.37 -17.87
CA GLY A 204 2.90 7.96 -17.44
C GLY A 204 3.13 6.50 -17.80
N SER A 205 4.38 6.13 -18.02
CA SER A 205 4.74 4.73 -18.09
C SER A 205 4.80 4.17 -16.67
N GLY A 206 4.26 2.99 -16.46
CA GLY A 206 4.37 2.25 -15.22
C GLY A 206 5.32 1.07 -15.38
N TYR A 207 5.10 0.02 -14.59
CA TYR A 207 5.80 -1.25 -14.77
C TYR A 207 5.23 -2.07 -15.94
N THR A 208 3.96 -1.87 -16.25
CA THR A 208 3.24 -2.59 -17.31
C THR A 208 2.51 -1.60 -18.20
N ASP A 209 2.14 -2.06 -19.40
CA ASP A 209 1.15 -1.39 -20.24
C ASP A 209 -0.29 -1.68 -19.78
N ASP A 210 -1.26 -1.12 -20.50
CA ASP A 210 -2.70 -1.22 -20.19
C ASP A 210 -3.25 -2.66 -20.27
N ILE A 211 -2.54 -3.57 -20.96
CA ILE A 211 -2.91 -4.99 -21.04
C ILE A 211 -2.10 -5.87 -20.08
N GLY A 212 -1.29 -5.27 -19.22
CA GLY A 212 -0.53 -5.93 -18.18
C GLY A 212 0.80 -6.55 -18.64
N THR A 213 1.31 -6.22 -19.83
CA THR A 213 2.65 -6.65 -20.27
C THR A 213 3.70 -5.76 -19.60
N TYR A 214 4.76 -6.36 -19.07
CA TYR A 214 5.87 -5.58 -18.52
C TYR A 214 6.54 -4.71 -19.59
N THR A 215 6.73 -3.42 -19.30
CA THR A 215 7.35 -2.41 -20.16
C THR A 215 8.39 -1.58 -19.41
N ILE A 216 9.13 -2.24 -18.51
CA ILE A 216 10.07 -1.59 -17.57
C ILE A 216 11.14 -0.79 -18.32
N ASP A 217 11.62 -1.28 -19.45
CA ASP A 217 12.67 -0.64 -20.26
C ASP A 217 12.14 0.19 -21.44
N SER A 218 10.89 0.63 -21.38
CA SER A 218 10.36 1.56 -22.37
C SER A 218 11.26 2.79 -22.49
N ALA A 219 11.34 3.38 -23.69
CA ALA A 219 12.15 4.58 -23.91
C ALA A 219 11.82 5.69 -22.90
N GLN A 220 10.53 5.85 -22.56
CA GLN A 220 10.05 6.82 -21.60
C GLN A 220 10.57 6.56 -20.17
N ASN A 221 10.63 5.30 -19.75
CA ASN A 221 11.18 4.90 -18.45
C ASN A 221 12.70 5.11 -18.41
N VAL A 222 13.39 4.78 -19.49
CA VAL A 222 14.84 5.03 -19.64
C VAL A 222 15.13 6.52 -19.55
N ASP A 223 14.36 7.38 -20.24
CA ASP A 223 14.48 8.83 -20.17
C ASP A 223 14.20 9.39 -18.77
N THR A 224 13.24 8.81 -18.05
CA THR A 224 12.95 9.19 -16.67
C THR A 224 14.16 8.95 -15.76
N PHE A 225 14.76 7.78 -15.83
CA PHE A 225 15.95 7.47 -15.03
C PHE A 225 17.20 8.19 -15.51
N GLY A 226 17.26 8.54 -16.81
CA GLY A 226 18.26 9.45 -17.37
C GLY A 226 18.20 10.83 -16.72
N TRP A 227 17.02 11.42 -16.66
CA TRP A 227 16.82 12.71 -16.01
C TRP A 227 17.16 12.67 -14.51
N LEU A 228 16.68 11.67 -13.77
CA LEU A 228 17.02 11.49 -12.35
C LEU A 228 18.53 11.43 -12.13
N LYS A 229 19.22 10.67 -12.98
CA LYS A 229 20.67 10.51 -12.91
C LYS A 229 21.42 11.81 -13.20
N ASP A 230 21.06 12.48 -14.30
CA ASP A 230 21.85 13.59 -14.82
C ASP A 230 21.46 14.93 -14.16
N ASP A 231 20.17 15.19 -13.94
CA ASP A 231 19.67 16.47 -13.43
C ASP A 231 19.55 16.54 -11.91
N LEU A 232 19.39 15.42 -11.21
CA LEU A 232 19.36 15.42 -9.74
C LEU A 232 20.66 14.85 -9.14
N VAL A 233 20.99 13.59 -9.46
CA VAL A 233 22.12 12.90 -8.82
C VAL A 233 23.46 13.46 -9.32
N GLY A 234 23.60 13.62 -10.63
CA GLY A 234 24.83 14.12 -11.28
C GLY A 234 25.18 15.54 -10.87
N LYS A 235 24.18 16.38 -10.61
CA LYS A 235 24.36 17.74 -10.07
C LYS A 235 24.58 17.77 -8.54
N GLY A 236 24.56 16.61 -7.88
CA GLY A 236 24.73 16.51 -6.44
C GLY A 236 23.61 17.18 -5.64
N LEU A 237 22.38 17.06 -6.11
CA LEU A 237 21.18 17.65 -5.50
C LEU A 237 20.47 16.67 -4.56
N THR A 238 20.92 15.41 -4.47
CA THR A 238 20.32 14.36 -3.67
C THR A 238 21.10 14.02 -2.40
N GLY A 239 20.42 13.48 -1.40
CA GLY A 239 21.00 13.01 -0.13
C GLY A 239 19.95 12.41 0.79
N PRO A 240 20.35 11.99 2.02
CA PRO A 240 21.64 12.14 2.73
C PRO A 240 22.75 11.16 2.30
N VAL A 241 22.38 10.07 1.64
CA VAL A 241 23.33 9.10 1.08
C VAL A 241 23.03 8.87 -0.40
N ALA A 242 23.83 8.07 -1.09
CA ALA A 242 23.55 7.71 -2.48
C ALA A 242 22.14 7.07 -2.61
N PRO A 243 21.36 7.37 -3.65
CA PRO A 243 19.96 6.94 -3.77
C PRO A 243 19.76 5.43 -3.56
N GLY A 244 20.57 4.57 -4.16
CA GLY A 244 20.47 3.12 -4.01
C GLY A 244 20.81 2.57 -2.60
N LYS A 245 21.22 3.44 -1.68
CA LYS A 245 21.45 3.11 -0.26
C LYS A 245 20.50 3.83 0.68
N LEU A 246 19.72 4.77 0.17
CA LEU A 246 18.76 5.56 0.94
C LEU A 246 17.44 4.80 1.02
N ASN A 247 17.09 4.35 2.21
CA ASN A 247 15.76 3.80 2.48
C ASN A 247 14.74 4.93 2.70
N ARG A 248 13.47 4.64 2.47
CA ARG A 248 12.38 5.59 2.72
C ARG A 248 12.36 6.06 4.18
N ALA A 249 12.50 5.14 5.13
CA ALA A 249 12.51 5.49 6.55
C ALA A 249 13.60 6.51 6.90
N ASP A 250 14.81 6.35 6.34
CA ASP A 250 15.92 7.28 6.54
C ASP A 250 15.67 8.64 5.86
N ALA A 251 15.06 8.65 4.66
CA ALA A 251 14.68 9.86 3.96
C ALA A 251 13.62 10.65 4.75
N PHE A 252 12.61 9.97 5.29
CA PHE A 252 11.56 10.57 6.12
C PHE A 252 12.12 11.13 7.42
N ALA A 253 13.01 10.39 8.08
CA ALA A 253 13.69 10.87 9.29
C ALA A 253 14.51 12.13 9.01
N ALA A 254 15.30 12.16 7.92
CA ALA A 254 16.08 13.33 7.53
C ALA A 254 15.20 14.55 7.18
N PHE A 255 14.03 14.33 6.56
CA PHE A 255 13.06 15.40 6.32
C PHE A 255 12.45 15.90 7.64
N ALA A 256 12.03 15.00 8.51
CA ALA A 256 11.48 15.35 9.83
C ALA A 256 12.51 16.07 10.72
N ASP A 257 13.80 15.82 10.54
CA ASP A 257 14.89 16.57 11.19
C ASP A 257 15.22 17.92 10.49
N GLY A 258 14.46 18.30 9.45
CA GLY A 258 14.60 19.57 8.73
C GLY A 258 15.81 19.67 7.81
N GLN A 259 16.46 18.57 7.49
CA GLN A 259 17.69 18.50 6.68
C GLN A 259 17.42 18.42 5.17
N VAL A 260 16.23 18.00 4.77
CA VAL A 260 15.82 17.77 3.37
C VAL A 260 14.88 18.86 2.92
N GLY A 261 15.08 19.36 1.69
CA GLY A 261 14.25 20.37 1.06
C GLY A 261 12.93 19.80 0.52
N MET A 262 13.00 18.71 -0.23
CA MET A 262 11.88 18.05 -0.89
C MET A 262 12.05 16.52 -0.89
N LEU A 263 10.92 15.80 -0.91
CA LEU A 263 10.88 14.37 -1.22
C LEU A 263 9.46 13.93 -1.61
N ASN A 264 9.38 12.81 -2.32
CA ASN A 264 8.16 12.06 -2.51
C ASN A 264 7.74 11.41 -1.17
N GLY A 265 6.51 11.61 -0.73
CA GLY A 265 6.05 11.11 0.56
C GLY A 265 4.63 10.58 0.53
N HIS A 266 4.32 9.72 1.49
CA HIS A 266 2.99 9.21 1.77
C HIS A 266 2.46 9.74 3.12
N PRO A 267 1.18 9.51 3.47
CA PRO A 267 0.52 10.16 4.61
C PRO A 267 1.24 10.04 5.96
N THR A 268 1.96 8.95 6.22
CA THR A 268 2.62 8.74 7.53
C THR A 268 3.72 9.78 7.82
N LEU A 269 4.29 10.42 6.78
CA LEU A 269 5.29 11.49 6.95
C LEU A 269 4.70 12.72 7.63
N ILE A 270 3.38 12.96 7.51
CA ILE A 270 2.70 14.08 8.17
C ILE A 270 2.96 14.06 9.68
N GLN A 271 2.70 12.92 10.31
CA GLN A 271 2.86 12.78 11.76
C GLN A 271 4.33 12.86 12.19
N GLN A 272 5.23 12.25 11.40
CA GLN A 272 6.66 12.27 11.70
C GLN A 272 7.23 13.69 11.65
N ALA A 273 6.92 14.45 10.60
CA ALA A 273 7.37 15.84 10.44
C ALA A 273 6.74 16.76 11.49
N ALA A 274 5.44 16.59 11.80
CA ALA A 274 4.74 17.38 12.81
C ALA A 274 5.31 17.16 14.23
N LYS A 275 5.60 15.91 14.61
CA LYS A 275 6.23 15.57 15.91
C LYS A 275 7.58 16.28 16.11
N LYS A 276 8.32 16.53 15.03
CA LYS A 276 9.61 17.22 15.03
C LYS A 276 9.49 18.75 14.82
N GLY A 277 8.28 19.27 14.59
CA GLY A 277 8.01 20.70 14.42
C GLY A 277 8.44 21.27 13.06
N VAL A 278 8.68 20.43 12.05
CA VAL A 278 9.00 20.88 10.70
C VAL A 278 7.76 21.52 10.07
N LYS A 279 7.92 22.75 9.56
CA LYS A 279 6.90 23.43 8.76
C LYS A 279 7.00 22.94 7.32
N PHE A 280 6.06 22.13 6.91
CA PHE A 280 6.03 21.57 5.55
C PHE A 280 4.77 21.95 4.78
N GLY A 281 4.83 21.78 3.47
CA GLY A 281 3.69 21.79 2.58
C GLY A 281 3.69 20.54 1.72
N MET A 282 2.56 20.31 1.07
CA MET A 282 2.33 19.18 0.17
C MET A 282 1.70 19.70 -1.11
N VAL A 283 2.17 19.20 -2.25
CA VAL A 283 1.61 19.46 -3.59
C VAL A 283 1.59 18.16 -4.39
N PRO A 284 0.76 18.02 -5.44
CA PRO A 284 0.85 16.88 -6.34
C PRO A 284 2.29 16.69 -6.85
N MET A 285 2.68 15.47 -7.14
CA MET A 285 4.01 15.20 -7.70
C MET A 285 4.20 15.96 -9.01
N PRO A 286 5.35 16.63 -9.22
CA PRO A 286 5.67 17.23 -10.48
C PRO A 286 5.79 16.20 -11.60
N GLY A 287 5.29 16.53 -12.77
CA GLY A 287 5.50 15.77 -13.97
C GLY A 287 6.51 16.47 -14.92
N ARG A 288 6.71 15.89 -16.09
CA ARG A 288 7.66 16.42 -17.06
C ARG A 288 7.25 17.81 -17.59
N THR A 289 5.96 18.05 -17.83
CA THR A 289 5.41 19.28 -18.43
C THR A 289 4.27 19.91 -17.62
N GLY A 290 4.07 19.52 -16.39
CA GLY A 290 3.00 19.95 -15.49
C GLY A 290 2.97 19.00 -14.28
N THR A 291 1.93 19.02 -13.48
CA THR A 291 1.76 18.01 -12.42
C THR A 291 1.64 16.63 -13.04
N ALA A 292 2.13 15.61 -12.33
CA ALA A 292 1.97 14.22 -12.74
C ALA A 292 0.48 13.88 -12.92
N ARG A 293 0.15 13.15 -13.98
CA ARG A 293 -1.24 12.77 -14.27
C ARG A 293 -1.78 11.70 -13.32
N ALA A 294 -0.89 10.88 -12.79
CA ALA A 294 -1.21 9.84 -11.84
C ALA A 294 -0.25 9.88 -10.66
N SER A 295 -0.75 9.53 -9.50
CA SER A 295 0.04 9.23 -8.31
C SER A 295 0.12 7.72 -8.16
N MET A 296 1.22 7.25 -7.62
CA MET A 296 1.30 5.86 -7.20
C MET A 296 0.34 5.61 -6.04
N GLY A 297 -0.58 4.68 -6.24
CA GLY A 297 -1.44 4.13 -5.21
C GLY A 297 -0.85 2.88 -4.60
N VAL A 298 -1.02 2.71 -3.31
CA VAL A 298 -0.78 1.46 -2.59
C VAL A 298 -2.03 1.09 -1.85
N THR A 299 -2.39 -0.18 -1.88
CA THR A 299 -3.33 -0.73 -0.93
C THR A 299 -2.79 -2.05 -0.39
N ASP A 300 -3.13 -2.31 0.85
CA ASP A 300 -2.85 -3.58 1.50
C ASP A 300 -4.08 -4.48 1.38
N TRP A 301 -3.88 -5.79 1.37
CA TRP A 301 -4.90 -6.73 0.99
C TRP A 301 -5.39 -7.56 2.17
N MET A 302 -6.69 -7.49 2.43
CA MET A 302 -7.40 -8.49 3.23
C MET A 302 -7.80 -9.65 2.35
N MET A 303 -7.70 -10.88 2.83
CA MET A 303 -8.10 -12.08 2.12
C MET A 303 -8.60 -13.16 3.07
N GLY A 304 -9.50 -14.02 2.59
CA GLY A 304 -10.00 -15.19 3.33
C GLY A 304 -9.51 -16.50 2.74
N PHE A 305 -8.99 -17.38 3.57
CA PHE A 305 -8.48 -18.70 3.19
C PHE A 305 -9.57 -19.77 3.30
N ARG A 306 -9.66 -20.65 2.28
CA ARG A 306 -10.67 -21.72 2.20
C ARG A 306 -10.41 -22.89 3.16
N GLN A 307 -9.20 -23.03 3.67
CA GLN A 307 -8.74 -24.23 4.36
C GLN A 307 -9.62 -24.64 5.55
N ASN A 308 -10.11 -23.67 6.31
CA ASN A 308 -10.85 -23.94 7.55
C ASN A 308 -12.38 -24.03 7.36
N GLY A 309 -12.90 -23.64 6.20
CA GLY A 309 -14.32 -23.74 5.88
C GLY A 309 -15.23 -22.73 6.58
N HIS A 310 -14.69 -21.61 7.11
CA HIS A 310 -15.44 -20.62 7.89
C HIS A 310 -15.87 -19.40 7.06
N ALA A 311 -16.30 -19.60 5.81
CA ALA A 311 -16.64 -18.50 4.89
C ALA A 311 -17.68 -17.54 5.46
N ASP A 312 -18.79 -18.08 6.01
CA ASP A 312 -19.89 -17.28 6.52
C ASP A 312 -19.44 -16.40 7.71
N GLN A 313 -18.75 -16.99 8.69
CA GLN A 313 -18.29 -16.27 9.88
C GLN A 313 -17.18 -15.26 9.53
N ALA A 314 -16.30 -15.62 8.62
CA ALA A 314 -15.27 -14.70 8.11
C ALA A 314 -15.90 -13.53 7.35
N GLY A 315 -16.94 -13.81 6.55
CA GLY A 315 -17.69 -12.79 5.82
C GLY A 315 -18.41 -11.81 6.76
N ASP A 316 -19.15 -12.30 7.73
CA ASP A 316 -19.83 -11.48 8.74
C ASP A 316 -18.84 -10.58 9.51
N PHE A 317 -17.67 -11.14 9.89
CA PHE A 317 -16.62 -10.37 10.53
C PHE A 317 -16.04 -9.31 9.58
N LEU A 318 -15.81 -9.63 8.31
CA LEU A 318 -15.33 -8.64 7.33
C LEU A 318 -16.34 -7.53 7.07
N ASP A 319 -17.63 -7.83 6.96
CA ASP A 319 -18.66 -6.78 6.82
C ASP A 319 -18.65 -5.82 8.02
N PHE A 320 -18.39 -6.33 9.22
CA PHE A 320 -18.19 -5.48 10.41
C PHE A 320 -16.89 -4.65 10.30
N VAL A 321 -15.77 -5.25 9.89
CA VAL A 321 -14.48 -4.56 9.68
C VAL A 321 -14.63 -3.42 8.67
N TYR A 322 -15.33 -3.65 7.56
CA TYR A 322 -15.53 -2.67 6.49
C TYR A 322 -16.68 -1.69 6.72
N SER A 323 -17.32 -1.71 7.89
CA SER A 323 -18.29 -0.66 8.22
C SER A 323 -17.61 0.73 8.17
N GLU A 324 -18.33 1.75 7.72
CA GLU A 324 -17.81 3.12 7.58
C GLU A 324 -17.05 3.58 8.83
N LYS A 325 -17.63 3.34 10.02
CA LYS A 325 -17.02 3.72 11.29
C LYS A 325 -15.64 3.06 11.49
N ASN A 326 -15.56 1.76 11.27
CA ASN A 326 -14.33 1.00 11.56
C ASN A 326 -13.24 1.33 10.53
N VAL A 327 -13.61 1.53 9.25
CA VAL A 327 -12.66 2.01 8.22
C VAL A 327 -12.13 3.40 8.57
N LEU A 328 -13.00 4.33 8.98
CA LEU A 328 -12.58 5.68 9.41
C LEU A 328 -11.69 5.66 10.66
N ASP A 329 -12.03 4.84 11.64
CA ASP A 329 -11.25 4.73 12.87
C ASP A 329 -9.83 4.22 12.57
N PHE A 330 -9.69 3.19 11.73
CA PHE A 330 -8.40 2.69 11.29
C PHE A 330 -7.60 3.74 10.51
N SER A 331 -8.25 4.37 9.52
CA SER A 331 -7.61 5.38 8.68
C SER A 331 -7.08 6.56 9.50
N ARG A 332 -7.86 7.03 10.47
CA ARG A 332 -7.46 8.13 11.36
C ARG A 332 -6.36 7.76 12.36
N GLU A 333 -6.43 6.54 12.91
CA GLU A 333 -5.43 6.06 13.87
C GLU A 333 -4.04 5.97 13.23
N TYR A 334 -3.97 5.44 12.00
CA TYR A 334 -2.69 5.19 11.32
C TYR A 334 -2.34 6.23 10.24
N GLY A 335 -3.20 7.25 10.05
CA GLY A 335 -2.96 8.28 9.04
C GLY A 335 -2.98 7.73 7.61
N LEU A 336 -3.88 6.80 7.31
CA LEU A 336 -4.02 6.16 6.00
C LEU A 336 -5.33 6.58 5.33
N LEU A 337 -5.49 6.25 4.05
CA LEU A 337 -6.69 6.57 3.30
C LEU A 337 -7.72 5.44 3.43
N PRO A 338 -9.01 5.78 3.55
CA PRO A 338 -10.08 4.78 3.53
C PRO A 338 -10.22 4.13 2.16
N VAL A 339 -10.69 2.89 2.15
CA VAL A 339 -10.86 2.07 0.95
C VAL A 339 -12.32 1.93 0.53
N THR A 340 -13.24 2.54 1.27
CA THR A 340 -14.68 2.56 0.99
C THR A 340 -15.15 3.96 0.60
N GLY A 341 -16.14 4.04 -0.29
CA GLY A 341 -16.71 5.30 -0.75
C GLY A 341 -17.36 6.10 0.38
N SER A 342 -18.11 5.44 1.27
CA SER A 342 -18.74 6.07 2.44
C SER A 342 -17.72 6.73 3.36
N ALA A 343 -16.67 6.01 3.75
CA ALA A 343 -15.62 6.53 4.61
C ALA A 343 -14.77 7.61 3.92
N SER A 344 -14.48 7.45 2.61
CA SER A 344 -13.75 8.44 1.81
C SER A 344 -14.51 9.77 1.74
N ASN A 345 -15.82 9.72 1.46
CA ASN A 345 -16.67 10.91 1.44
C ASN A 345 -16.72 11.60 2.81
N THR A 346 -16.97 10.83 3.88
CA THR A 346 -16.98 11.37 5.25
C THR A 346 -15.64 12.01 5.63
N MET A 347 -14.51 11.43 5.24
CA MET A 347 -13.18 12.01 5.49
C MET A 347 -12.95 13.28 4.67
N SER A 348 -13.34 13.31 3.40
CA SER A 348 -13.16 14.46 2.51
C SER A 348 -13.99 15.67 2.92
N GLU A 349 -15.19 15.46 3.46
CA GLU A 349 -16.09 16.51 3.94
C GLU A 349 -15.78 16.98 5.37
N SER A 350 -14.95 16.24 6.08
CA SER A 350 -14.67 16.49 7.51
C SER A 350 -13.89 17.77 7.75
N ASP A 351 -14.27 18.51 8.78
CA ASP A 351 -13.54 19.70 9.26
C ASP A 351 -12.42 19.41 10.25
N LYS A 352 -12.25 18.14 10.65
CA LYS A 352 -11.15 17.74 11.56
C LYS A 352 -9.80 18.02 10.93
N ALA A 353 -8.88 18.57 11.69
CA ALA A 353 -7.54 18.94 11.21
C ALA A 353 -6.75 17.73 10.66
N ALA A 354 -6.91 16.55 11.27
CA ALA A 354 -6.28 15.32 10.82
C ALA A 354 -6.80 14.89 9.44
N ASP A 355 -8.11 14.94 9.20
CA ASP A 355 -8.73 14.57 7.93
C ASP A 355 -8.34 15.59 6.84
N LYS A 356 -8.34 16.90 7.17
CA LYS A 356 -7.88 17.96 6.25
C LYS A 356 -6.42 17.75 5.80
N ALA A 357 -5.58 17.24 6.68
CA ALA A 357 -4.19 16.93 6.34
C ALA A 357 -4.06 15.77 5.33
N LEU A 358 -5.04 14.88 5.25
CA LEU A 358 -5.07 13.76 4.30
C LEU A 358 -5.68 14.12 2.95
N ARG A 359 -6.38 15.26 2.82
CA ARG A 359 -7.03 15.68 1.56
C ARG A 359 -6.12 15.66 0.34
N PRO A 360 -4.87 16.18 0.38
CA PRO A 360 -3.97 16.14 -0.77
C PRO A 360 -3.73 14.72 -1.31
N PHE A 361 -3.82 13.72 -0.45
CA PHE A 361 -3.69 12.31 -0.82
C PHE A 361 -5.01 11.72 -1.30
N LEU A 362 -6.13 12.06 -0.64
CA LEU A 362 -7.48 11.66 -1.08
C LEU A 362 -7.77 12.15 -2.50
N ASP A 363 -7.37 13.38 -2.82
CA ASP A 363 -7.54 13.98 -4.15
C ASP A 363 -6.77 13.23 -5.25
N GLN A 364 -5.69 12.52 -4.89
CA GLN A 364 -4.92 11.69 -5.83
C GLN A 364 -5.49 10.27 -5.99
N LEU A 365 -6.30 9.81 -5.04
CA LEU A 365 -6.73 8.41 -5.00
C LEU A 365 -7.54 7.98 -6.23
N PRO A 366 -8.48 8.79 -6.77
CA PRO A 366 -9.27 8.42 -7.96
C PRO A 366 -8.45 8.20 -9.24
N THR A 367 -7.28 8.83 -9.34
CA THR A 367 -6.38 8.74 -10.50
C THR A 367 -5.11 7.96 -10.19
N SER A 368 -5.06 7.29 -9.03
CA SER A 368 -3.88 6.55 -8.63
C SER A 368 -3.74 5.24 -9.41
N GLU A 369 -2.52 4.88 -9.70
CA GLU A 369 -2.16 3.62 -10.35
C GLU A 369 -1.39 2.72 -9.36
N LEU A 370 -1.80 1.46 -9.27
CA LEU A 370 -1.20 0.48 -8.38
C LEU A 370 -0.15 -0.35 -9.11
N TYR A 371 0.70 -1.02 -8.35
CA TYR A 371 1.56 -2.07 -8.89
C TYR A 371 0.76 -3.15 -9.59
N PRO A 372 1.35 -3.96 -10.48
CA PRO A 372 0.68 -5.09 -11.09
C PRO A 372 0.54 -6.28 -10.10
N VAL A 373 -0.08 -6.02 -8.94
CA VAL A 373 -0.20 -6.97 -7.81
C VAL A 373 -1.06 -8.20 -8.11
N GLY A 374 -1.90 -8.13 -9.15
CA GLY A 374 -2.65 -9.26 -9.67
C GLY A 374 -1.81 -10.26 -10.48
N LYS A 375 -0.52 -9.95 -10.74
CA LYS A 375 0.40 -10.85 -11.42
C LYS A 375 1.17 -11.68 -10.40
N THR A 376 1.19 -12.99 -10.55
CA THR A 376 1.96 -13.91 -9.68
C THR A 376 3.48 -13.69 -9.82
N SER A 377 3.92 -13.15 -10.95
CA SER A 377 5.32 -12.73 -11.17
C SER A 377 5.75 -11.49 -10.36
N TRP A 378 4.79 -10.66 -9.89
CA TRP A 378 5.12 -9.34 -9.31
C TRP A 378 6.02 -9.41 -8.08
N ALA A 379 5.84 -10.37 -7.19
CA ALA A 379 6.68 -10.51 -6.01
C ALA A 379 8.17 -10.64 -6.36
N SER A 380 8.48 -11.48 -7.35
CA SER A 380 9.84 -11.69 -7.87
C SER A 380 10.39 -10.43 -8.55
N VAL A 381 9.58 -9.81 -9.42
CA VAL A 381 9.95 -8.58 -10.14
C VAL A 381 10.22 -7.44 -9.17
N SER A 382 9.34 -7.25 -8.19
CA SER A 382 9.49 -6.23 -7.14
C SER A 382 10.79 -6.40 -6.35
N ALA A 383 11.14 -7.65 -5.99
CA ALA A 383 12.39 -7.93 -5.28
C ALA A 383 13.63 -7.55 -6.11
N GLU A 384 13.63 -7.83 -7.42
CA GLU A 384 14.73 -7.45 -8.31
C GLU A 384 14.81 -5.94 -8.55
N VAL A 385 13.67 -5.24 -8.64
CA VAL A 385 13.64 -3.77 -8.68
C VAL A 385 14.26 -3.20 -7.42
N LYS A 386 13.81 -3.62 -6.24
CA LYS A 386 14.35 -3.17 -4.94
C LYS A 386 15.86 -3.32 -4.84
N LYS A 387 16.39 -4.42 -5.35
CA LYS A 387 17.82 -4.75 -5.28
C LYS A 387 18.69 -3.94 -6.25
N ASN A 388 18.14 -3.61 -7.44
CA ASN A 388 18.99 -3.19 -8.55
C ASN A 388 18.72 -1.78 -9.08
N ILE A 389 17.52 -1.21 -8.88
CA ILE A 389 17.12 0.05 -9.53
C ILE A 389 18.03 1.23 -9.17
N GLY A 390 18.54 1.28 -7.94
CA GLY A 390 19.47 2.32 -7.51
C GLY A 390 20.76 2.40 -8.33
N GLN A 391 21.12 1.33 -9.04
CA GLN A 391 22.28 1.31 -9.95
C GLN A 391 22.03 2.16 -11.21
N ALA A 392 20.78 2.36 -11.62
CA ALA A 392 20.43 3.15 -12.78
C ALA A 392 20.87 4.62 -12.64
N VAL A 393 20.81 5.15 -11.43
CA VAL A 393 21.17 6.56 -11.14
C VAL A 393 22.54 6.70 -10.46
N ALA A 394 23.26 5.62 -10.24
CA ALA A 394 24.58 5.67 -9.63
C ALA A 394 25.61 6.32 -10.56
N PRO A 395 26.70 6.92 -10.04
CA PRO A 395 27.82 7.37 -10.86
C PRO A 395 28.35 6.24 -11.76
N GLY A 396 28.41 6.49 -13.07
CA GLY A 396 28.79 5.46 -14.05
C GLY A 396 27.69 4.42 -14.36
N GLY A 397 26.53 4.49 -13.71
CA GLY A 397 25.39 3.63 -14.00
C GLY A 397 24.77 3.92 -15.37
N SER A 398 24.11 2.92 -15.96
CA SER A 398 23.36 3.05 -17.21
C SER A 398 21.89 2.75 -16.95
N PRO A 399 20.99 3.78 -17.03
CA PRO A 399 19.55 3.56 -16.94
C PRO A 399 19.05 2.47 -17.88
N SER A 400 19.43 2.55 -19.17
CA SER A 400 19.02 1.57 -20.17
C SER A 400 19.46 0.15 -19.79
N ALA A 401 20.73 -0.07 -19.44
CA ALA A 401 21.22 -1.39 -19.11
C ALA A 401 20.56 -1.98 -17.86
N VAL A 402 20.26 -1.15 -16.85
CA VAL A 402 19.58 -1.61 -15.63
C VAL A 402 18.12 -1.96 -15.91
N LEU A 403 17.39 -1.09 -16.62
CA LEU A 403 15.99 -1.30 -16.92
C LEU A 403 15.78 -2.48 -17.89
N THR A 404 16.63 -2.65 -18.92
CA THR A 404 16.57 -3.83 -19.81
C THR A 404 16.82 -5.14 -19.06
N ARG A 405 17.73 -5.16 -18.09
CA ARG A 405 17.92 -6.34 -17.23
C ARG A 405 16.70 -6.64 -16.39
N LEU A 406 16.08 -5.62 -15.79
CA LEU A 406 14.85 -5.77 -15.01
C LEU A 406 13.69 -6.24 -15.89
N GLN A 407 13.57 -5.71 -17.12
CA GLN A 407 12.58 -6.14 -18.12
C GLN A 407 12.76 -7.62 -18.46
N ALA A 408 13.99 -8.06 -18.72
CA ALA A 408 14.27 -9.47 -19.03
C ALA A 408 13.88 -10.40 -17.87
N THR A 409 14.18 -9.99 -16.62
CA THR A 409 13.76 -10.74 -15.43
C THR A 409 12.24 -10.78 -15.30
N ALA A 410 11.57 -9.67 -15.54
CA ALA A 410 10.11 -9.58 -15.46
C ALA A 410 9.42 -10.47 -16.52
N THR A 411 9.93 -10.45 -17.74
CA THR A 411 9.42 -11.29 -18.83
C THR A 411 9.61 -12.79 -18.54
N ALA A 412 10.77 -13.17 -17.99
CA ALA A 412 11.02 -14.55 -17.60
C ALA A 412 10.08 -15.00 -16.48
N ALA A 413 9.96 -14.20 -15.41
CA ALA A 413 9.07 -14.49 -14.29
C ALA A 413 7.59 -14.58 -14.70
N ASP A 414 7.16 -13.77 -15.66
CA ASP A 414 5.79 -13.80 -16.19
C ASP A 414 5.54 -15.07 -17.02
N SER A 415 6.53 -15.50 -17.79
CA SER A 415 6.46 -16.75 -18.56
C SER A 415 6.41 -18.00 -17.66
N ASP A 416 7.19 -18.01 -16.58
CA ASP A 416 7.21 -19.10 -15.60
C ASP A 416 5.88 -19.17 -14.83
N ALA A 417 5.27 -18.03 -14.55
CA ALA A 417 3.98 -17.94 -13.86
C ALA A 417 2.77 -18.35 -14.75
N ALA A 418 2.95 -18.36 -16.07
CA ALA A 418 1.91 -18.78 -17.03
C ALA A 418 1.88 -20.29 -17.26
N ASN A 419 2.97 -21.01 -16.92
CA ASN A 419 3.12 -22.47 -17.05
C ASN A 419 2.75 -23.18 -15.74
#